data_f5cf671e368056651be39ce3d3a4926c
#
_entry.id   f5cf671e368056651be39ce3d3a4926c
#
_cell.length_a   1.000
_cell.length_b   1.000
_cell.length_c   1.000
_cell.angle_alpha   90.00
_cell.angle_beta   90.00
_cell.angle_gamma   90.00
#
_symmetry.space_group_name_H-M   'P 1'
#
loop_
_entity.id
_entity.type
_entity.pdbx_description
1 polymer ?
#
loop_
_entity_poly.entity_id
_entity_poly.type
_entity_poly.pdbx_seq_one_letter_code
_entity_poly.pdbx_strand_id
1 'polypeptide(L)'
;YNTAKDGKVEIYKAGEKYYGQIVWLKEPIDANSGKPKTDLNNPEENKQDVAIIGLKVLKNFEYMGDGIWEEGKIYDPENGKTYSCKMTLRDSEHLDVRGFVGFSLLGRTENWTRTK
;
A
#
# COMPACT_ATOMS: atom_id res chain seq x y z
N TYR A 1 10.47 1.77 -0.06
CA TYR A 1 9.98 2.53 -1.21
C TYR A 1 9.06 1.66 -2.05
N ASN A 2 8.01 2.25 -2.60
CA ASN A 2 7.28 1.64 -3.71
C ASN A 2 8.17 1.63 -4.96
N THR A 3 7.68 1.01 -6.05
CA THR A 3 8.47 0.84 -7.28
C THR A 3 8.96 2.17 -7.86
N ALA A 4 8.10 3.20 -7.85
CA ALA A 4 8.45 4.52 -8.38
C ALA A 4 9.31 5.36 -7.44
N LYS A 5 9.54 4.90 -6.21
CA LYS A 5 10.28 5.61 -5.16
C LYS A 5 9.71 6.99 -4.82
N ASP A 6 8.41 7.18 -5.02
CA ASP A 6 7.70 8.41 -4.69
C ASP A 6 6.92 8.31 -3.37
N GLY A 7 6.94 7.16 -2.72
CA GLY A 7 6.31 6.93 -1.43
C GLY A 7 7.02 5.88 -0.62
N LYS A 8 6.84 5.96 0.70
CA LYS A 8 7.30 4.94 1.64
C LYS A 8 6.13 4.43 2.44
N VAL A 9 6.08 3.12 2.61
CA VAL A 9 5.05 2.43 3.39
C VAL A 9 5.71 1.71 4.54
N GLU A 10 5.21 1.95 5.74
CA GLU A 10 5.62 1.21 6.93
C GLU A 10 4.72 0.00 7.10
N ILE A 11 5.31 -1.19 7.10
CA ILE A 11 4.59 -2.44 7.34
C ILE A 11 4.75 -2.82 8.81
N TYR A 12 3.64 -3.10 9.48
CA TYR A 12 3.63 -3.40 10.90
C TYR A 12 2.64 -4.50 11.24
N LYS A 13 2.88 -5.16 12.36
CA LYS A 13 1.99 -6.20 12.87
C LYS A 13 1.09 -5.61 13.96
N ALA A 14 -0.20 -5.88 13.87
CA ALA A 14 -1.17 -5.50 14.88
C ALA A 14 -2.06 -6.71 15.18
N GLY A 15 -1.97 -7.23 16.41
CA GLY A 15 -2.59 -8.50 16.73
C GLY A 15 -1.90 -9.63 15.97
N GLU A 16 -2.66 -10.41 15.23
CA GLU A 16 -2.12 -11.53 14.45
C GLU A 16 -2.03 -11.21 12.95
N LYS A 17 -2.32 -9.97 12.57
CA LYS A 17 -2.33 -9.56 11.16
C LYS A 17 -1.36 -8.44 10.90
N TYR A 18 -1.01 -8.27 9.62
CA TYR A 18 -0.09 -7.24 9.17
C TYR A 18 -0.81 -6.18 8.38
N TYR A 19 -0.34 -4.95 8.52
CA TYR A 19 -0.90 -3.75 7.92
C TYR A 19 0.23 -2.89 7.36
N GLY A 20 -0.12 -1.93 6.52
CA GLY A 20 0.86 -0.96 6.03
C GLY A 20 0.22 0.41 5.88
N GLN A 21 0.97 1.43 6.26
CA GLN A 21 0.52 2.82 6.14
C GLN A 21 1.57 3.66 5.42
N ILE A 22 1.10 4.65 4.68
CA ILE A 22 2.00 5.59 4.00
C ILE A 22 2.60 6.52 5.04
N VAL A 23 3.94 6.58 5.11
CA VAL A 23 4.66 7.40 6.07
C VAL A 23 5.42 8.55 5.43
N TRP A 24 5.60 8.51 4.10
CA TRP A 24 6.33 9.54 3.39
C TRP A 24 5.89 9.59 1.93
N LEU A 25 5.83 10.79 1.37
CA LEU A 25 5.62 11.05 -0.06
C LEU A 25 6.72 11.98 -0.55
N LYS A 26 7.24 11.70 -1.75
CA LYS A 26 8.21 12.58 -2.40
C LYS A 26 7.64 13.96 -2.69
N GLU A 27 6.36 14.00 -3.07
CA GLU A 27 5.63 15.24 -3.32
C GLU A 27 4.40 15.28 -2.40
N PRO A 28 4.56 15.70 -1.14
CA PRO A 28 3.46 15.63 -0.17
C PRO A 28 2.40 16.72 -0.34
N ILE A 29 2.70 17.77 -1.09
CA ILE A 29 1.80 18.91 -1.27
C ILE A 29 1.14 18.85 -2.65
N ASP A 30 -0.16 19.07 -2.68
CA ASP A 30 -0.92 19.18 -3.92
C ASP A 30 -0.59 20.48 -4.62
N ALA A 31 -0.10 20.41 -5.85
CA ALA A 31 0.31 21.58 -6.63
C ALA A 31 -0.85 22.55 -6.92
N ASN A 32 -2.08 22.04 -6.96
CA ASN A 32 -3.25 22.87 -7.28
C ASN A 32 -3.79 23.62 -6.07
N SER A 33 -3.78 22.98 -4.89
CA SER A 33 -4.34 23.57 -3.66
C SER A 33 -3.30 24.18 -2.73
N GLY A 34 -2.03 23.78 -2.87
CA GLY A 34 -0.96 24.16 -1.94
C GLY A 34 -1.08 23.52 -0.56
N LYS A 35 -1.95 22.53 -0.42
CA LYS A 35 -2.22 21.82 0.84
C LYS A 35 -1.71 20.39 0.76
N PRO A 36 -1.51 19.70 1.91
CA PRO A 36 -1.15 18.28 1.90
C PRO A 36 -2.13 17.45 1.07
N LYS A 37 -1.59 16.48 0.34
CA LYS A 37 -2.41 15.58 -0.49
C LYS A 37 -3.40 14.80 0.36
N THR A 38 -4.62 14.69 -0.16
CA THR A 38 -5.70 13.94 0.47
C THR A 38 -6.20 12.84 -0.48
N ASP A 39 -7.02 11.95 0.05
CA ASP A 39 -7.52 10.79 -0.67
C ASP A 39 -8.73 11.14 -1.56
N LEU A 40 -8.50 12.01 -2.55
CA LEU A 40 -9.55 12.56 -3.42
C LEU A 40 -10.30 11.51 -4.24
N ASN A 41 -9.68 10.38 -4.50
CA ASN A 41 -10.29 9.31 -5.30
C ASN A 41 -11.01 8.26 -4.47
N ASN A 42 -11.13 8.48 -3.15
CA ASN A 42 -11.84 7.55 -2.29
C ASN A 42 -13.29 7.43 -2.75
N PRO A 43 -13.83 6.20 -2.91
CA PRO A 43 -15.23 6.00 -3.29
C PRO A 43 -16.22 6.51 -2.25
N GLU A 44 -15.79 6.66 -1.00
CA GLU A 44 -16.60 7.27 0.06
C GLU A 44 -16.29 8.75 0.16
N GLU A 45 -17.26 9.59 -0.21
CA GLU A 45 -17.09 11.04 -0.27
C GLU A 45 -16.58 11.63 1.05
N ASN A 46 -17.06 11.13 2.18
CA ASN A 46 -16.66 11.60 3.50
C ASN A 46 -15.23 11.25 3.90
N LYS A 47 -14.52 10.48 3.07
CA LYS A 47 -13.11 10.13 3.30
C LYS A 47 -12.15 10.80 2.32
N GLN A 48 -12.68 11.60 1.41
CA GLN A 48 -11.85 12.25 0.38
C GLN A 48 -10.93 13.34 0.94
N ASP A 49 -11.18 13.83 2.13
CA ASP A 49 -10.34 14.82 2.80
C ASP A 49 -9.33 14.21 3.80
N VAL A 50 -9.28 12.89 3.90
CA VAL A 50 -8.29 12.18 4.72
C VAL A 50 -6.90 12.32 4.10
N ALA A 51 -5.91 12.66 4.91
CA ALA A 51 -4.53 12.82 4.42
C ALA A 51 -3.97 11.50 3.86
N ILE A 52 -3.22 11.59 2.77
CA ILE A 52 -2.51 10.43 2.19
C ILE A 52 -1.43 9.94 3.14
N ILE A 53 -0.64 10.86 3.74
CA ILE A 53 0.34 10.46 4.76
C ILE A 53 -0.41 9.99 6.00
N GLY A 54 -0.14 8.77 6.43
CA GLY A 54 -0.84 8.11 7.52
C GLY A 54 -1.95 7.17 7.04
N LEU A 55 -2.27 7.20 5.74
CA LEU A 55 -3.32 6.35 5.20
C LEU A 55 -2.91 4.88 5.21
N LYS A 56 -3.79 4.04 5.74
CA LYS A 56 -3.58 2.59 5.77
C LYS A 56 -3.94 2.03 4.39
N VAL A 57 -2.93 1.55 3.66
CA VAL A 57 -3.10 1.04 2.30
C VAL A 57 -2.99 -0.48 2.22
N LEU A 58 -2.35 -1.12 3.18
CA LEU A 58 -2.26 -2.58 3.27
C LEU A 58 -3.01 -3.03 4.51
N LYS A 59 -3.91 -4.02 4.35
CA LYS A 59 -4.78 -4.47 5.46
C LYS A 59 -4.91 -5.98 5.52
N ASN A 60 -4.95 -6.48 6.75
CA ASN A 60 -5.39 -7.83 7.08
C ASN A 60 -4.55 -8.96 6.49
N PHE A 61 -3.27 -8.75 6.27
CA PHE A 61 -2.39 -9.81 5.77
C PHE A 61 -2.10 -10.83 6.87
N GLU A 62 -2.07 -12.09 6.47
CA GLU A 62 -1.68 -13.20 7.34
C GLU A 62 -0.32 -13.71 6.89
N TYR A 63 0.62 -13.82 7.84
CA TYR A 63 1.94 -14.37 7.55
C TYR A 63 1.86 -15.88 7.46
N MET A 64 2.25 -16.43 6.29
CA MET A 64 2.16 -17.86 5.99
C MET A 64 3.48 -18.60 6.21
N GLY A 65 4.52 -17.92 6.68
CA GLY A 65 5.87 -18.47 6.74
C GLY A 65 6.63 -18.25 5.44
N ASP A 66 7.93 -18.53 5.47
CA ASP A 66 8.80 -18.45 4.29
C ASP A 66 8.79 -17.11 3.56
N GLY A 67 8.53 -16.02 4.29
CA GLY A 67 8.50 -14.68 3.70
C GLY A 67 7.27 -14.40 2.85
N ILE A 68 6.16 -15.08 3.10
CA ILE A 68 4.92 -14.93 2.33
C ILE A 68 3.80 -14.43 3.24
N TRP A 69 3.11 -13.37 2.78
CA TRP A 69 1.90 -12.83 3.41
C TRP A 69 0.75 -12.91 2.41
N GLU A 70 -0.38 -13.48 2.83
CA GLU A 70 -1.55 -13.68 1.99
C GLU A 70 -2.82 -13.15 2.66
N GLU A 71 -3.93 -13.25 1.94
CA GLU A 71 -5.28 -12.89 2.40
C GLU A 71 -5.45 -11.40 2.70
N GLY A 72 -4.54 -10.57 2.24
CA GLY A 72 -4.61 -9.13 2.47
C GLY A 72 -5.29 -8.37 1.35
N LYS A 73 -5.45 -7.07 1.59
CA LYS A 73 -6.00 -6.11 0.64
C LYS A 73 -5.04 -4.93 0.50
N ILE A 74 -4.95 -4.42 -0.72
CA ILE A 74 -4.20 -3.19 -1.00
C ILE A 74 -5.16 -2.14 -1.58
N TYR A 75 -5.14 -0.94 -1.00
CA TYR A 75 -5.90 0.21 -1.48
C TYR A 75 -4.98 1.11 -2.30
N ASP A 76 -5.43 1.47 -3.51
CA ASP A 76 -4.69 2.38 -4.39
C ASP A 76 -5.36 3.76 -4.38
N PRO A 77 -4.76 4.77 -3.74
CA PRO A 77 -5.35 6.11 -3.70
C PRO A 77 -5.32 6.83 -5.05
N GLU A 78 -4.54 6.36 -6.02
CA GLU A 78 -4.52 6.96 -7.36
C GLU A 78 -5.80 6.70 -8.14
N ASN A 79 -6.50 5.60 -7.85
CA ASN A 79 -7.76 5.26 -8.53
C ASN A 79 -8.92 4.97 -7.59
N GLY A 80 -8.68 4.95 -6.27
CA GLY A 80 -9.70 4.70 -5.26
C GLY A 80 -10.18 3.26 -5.19
N LYS A 81 -9.45 2.32 -5.75
CA LYS A 81 -9.84 0.91 -5.79
C LYS A 81 -9.05 0.07 -4.80
N THR A 82 -9.69 -0.98 -4.31
CA THR A 82 -9.08 -1.96 -3.40
C THR A 82 -8.96 -3.30 -4.12
N TYR A 83 -7.78 -3.90 -4.02
CA TYR A 83 -7.46 -5.18 -4.66
C TYR A 83 -7.11 -6.22 -3.62
N SER A 84 -7.32 -7.49 -3.94
CA SER A 84 -6.72 -8.59 -3.18
C SER A 84 -5.21 -8.52 -3.35
N CYS A 85 -4.46 -8.89 -2.32
CA CYS A 85 -3.02 -8.70 -2.34
C CYS A 85 -2.26 -9.84 -1.66
N LYS A 86 -1.12 -10.16 -2.24
CA LYS A 86 -0.15 -11.10 -1.69
C LYS A 86 1.22 -10.42 -1.69
N MET A 87 2.00 -10.64 -0.65
CA MET A 87 3.37 -10.13 -0.57
C MET A 87 4.36 -11.27 -0.41
N THR A 88 5.51 -11.16 -1.08
CA THR A 88 6.58 -12.15 -0.99
C THR A 88 7.91 -11.43 -0.80
N LEU A 89 8.60 -11.76 0.30
CA LEU A 89 9.94 -11.23 0.56
C LEU A 89 10.94 -11.97 -0.31
N ARG A 90 11.57 -11.28 -1.25
CA ARG A 90 12.56 -11.86 -2.16
C ARG A 90 13.92 -12.03 -1.50
N ASP A 91 14.33 -11.02 -0.76
CA ASP A 91 15.55 -10.98 0.03
C ASP A 91 15.39 -9.92 1.12
N SER A 92 16.44 -9.60 1.85
CA SER A 92 16.37 -8.63 2.94
C SER A 92 16.02 -7.20 2.50
N GLU A 93 16.12 -6.90 1.21
CA GLU A 93 15.95 -5.54 0.67
C GLU A 93 14.76 -5.40 -0.30
N HIS A 94 14.16 -6.52 -0.76
CA HIS A 94 13.14 -6.50 -1.80
C HIS A 94 11.88 -7.26 -1.40
N LEU A 95 10.73 -6.61 -1.58
CA LEU A 95 9.42 -7.18 -1.33
C LEU A 95 8.57 -7.10 -2.59
N ASP A 96 8.07 -8.23 -3.07
CA ASP A 96 7.10 -8.25 -4.16
C ASP A 96 5.71 -8.06 -3.59
N VAL A 97 4.99 -7.06 -4.10
CA VAL A 97 3.61 -6.75 -3.70
C VAL A 97 2.73 -6.97 -4.94
N ARG A 98 1.90 -7.99 -4.88
CA ARG A 98 1.04 -8.36 -6.00
C ARG A 98 -0.42 -8.10 -5.68
N GLY A 99 -1.02 -7.13 -6.38
CA GLY A 99 -2.45 -6.87 -6.35
C GLY A 99 -3.15 -7.62 -7.48
N PHE A 100 -4.33 -8.15 -7.23
CA PHE A 100 -5.07 -8.91 -8.23
C PHE A 100 -6.57 -8.83 -8.00
N VAL A 101 -7.33 -9.09 -9.08
CA VAL A 101 -8.80 -9.10 -9.07
C VAL A 101 -9.26 -10.53 -9.35
N GLY A 102 -10.09 -11.08 -8.47
CA GLY A 102 -10.58 -12.45 -8.61
C GLY A 102 -9.47 -13.48 -8.41
N PHE A 103 -8.94 -14.02 -9.50
CA PHE A 103 -7.87 -15.00 -9.46
C PHE A 103 -6.49 -14.33 -9.54
N SER A 104 -5.50 -14.94 -8.90
CA SER A 104 -4.13 -14.41 -8.85
C SER A 104 -3.45 -14.27 -10.22
N LEU A 105 -4.03 -14.86 -11.28
CA LEU A 105 -3.54 -14.72 -12.65
C LEU A 105 -3.80 -13.34 -13.23
N LEU A 106 -4.83 -12.63 -12.73
CA LEU A 106 -5.22 -11.30 -13.20
C LEU A 106 -4.75 -10.24 -12.22
N GLY A 107 -3.49 -9.91 -12.31
CA GLY A 107 -2.93 -8.93 -11.38
C GLY A 107 -1.61 -8.35 -11.85
N ARG A 108 -1.06 -7.47 -11.01
CA ARG A 108 0.20 -6.78 -11.27
C ARG A 108 1.09 -6.90 -10.04
N THR A 109 2.36 -7.21 -10.27
CA THR A 109 3.36 -7.28 -9.22
C THR A 109 4.25 -6.05 -9.26
N GLU A 110 4.41 -5.40 -8.11
CA GLU A 110 5.36 -4.32 -7.91
C GLU A 110 6.48 -4.79 -7.01
N ASN A 111 7.70 -4.36 -7.29
CA ASN A 111 8.85 -4.66 -6.44
C ASN A 111 9.14 -3.44 -5.57
N TRP A 112 8.97 -3.60 -4.26
CA TRP A 112 9.24 -2.56 -3.28
C TRP A 112 10.61 -2.78 -2.64
N THR A 113 11.31 -1.71 -2.34
CA THR A 113 12.64 -1.77 -1.74
C THR A 113 12.61 -1.30 -0.30
N ARG A 114 13.47 -1.91 0.52
CA ARG A 114 13.59 -1.53 1.91
C ARG A 114 14.26 -0.17 2.03
N THR A 115 13.79 0.65 2.96
CA THR A 115 14.44 1.90 3.34
C THR A 115 15.00 1.78 4.76
N LYS A 116 15.96 2.62 5.05
CA LYS A 116 16.54 2.70 6.38
C LYS A 116 15.94 3.87 7.16
#